data_dd13316845c4607544c8983be77f7eee
#
_entry.id   dd13316845c4607544c8983be77f7eee
#
_cell.length_a   1.000
_cell.length_b   1.000
_cell.length_c   1.000
_cell.angle_alpha   90.00
_cell.angle_beta   90.00
_cell.angle_gamma   90.00
#
_symmetry.space_group_name_H-M   'P 1'
#
loop_
_entity.id
_entity.type
_entity.pdbx_description
1 polymer ?
#
loop_
_entity_poly.entity_id
_entity_poly.type
_entity_poly.pdbx_seq_one_letter_code
_entity_poly.pdbx_strand_id
1 'polypeptide(L)'
;SAGNKDPMAIRSFLQWTQENWIDPKPIHLLLLGDSGYDYRNISGESSIIVPTIQVQSYISYPSDDRLSTIYGTIPEFSTGRFPAKSSNEVDNFTEKILFLESNPNFGFWKQKVTLIADDAARPEPNHGGIATGKSHTLNSESLASIIPPMIDVEKIYMLEYPEVSDASAYGVVKPDATEALFKSLSNGTSIINYIGHGSSSQLAQEKLLYLNR
;
A
#
# COMPACT_ATOMS: atom_id res chain seq x y z
N SER A 1 -10.72 -11.88 -24.63
CA SER A 1 -10.20 -10.48 -24.69
C SER A 1 -9.72 -10.10 -26.10
N ALA A 2 -9.50 -11.06 -26.99
CA ALA A 2 -8.94 -10.83 -28.34
C ALA A 2 -7.67 -9.94 -28.31
N GLY A 3 -6.85 -10.08 -27.26
CA GLY A 3 -5.62 -9.29 -27.08
C GLY A 3 -5.81 -7.92 -26.39
N ASN A 4 -7.04 -7.52 -26.10
CA ASN A 4 -7.28 -6.26 -25.41
C ASN A 4 -6.94 -6.36 -23.91
N LYS A 5 -6.41 -5.28 -23.33
CA LYS A 5 -6.20 -5.13 -21.89
C LYS A 5 -7.56 -4.89 -21.23
N ASP A 6 -8.24 -5.97 -20.84
CA ASP A 6 -9.56 -5.93 -20.25
C ASP A 6 -9.55 -6.57 -18.85
N PRO A 7 -9.82 -5.83 -17.77
CA PRO A 7 -9.86 -6.38 -16.43
C PRO A 7 -10.92 -7.48 -16.28
N MET A 8 -12.04 -7.38 -17.02
CA MET A 8 -13.07 -8.41 -16.99
C MET A 8 -12.63 -9.72 -17.62
N ALA A 9 -11.68 -9.67 -18.59
CA ALA A 9 -11.11 -10.90 -19.16
C ALA A 9 -10.24 -11.64 -18.12
N ILE A 10 -9.50 -10.92 -17.27
CA ILE A 10 -8.77 -11.52 -16.15
C ILE A 10 -9.75 -12.19 -15.19
N ARG A 11 -10.78 -11.47 -14.75
CA ARG A 11 -11.82 -12.00 -13.86
C ARG A 11 -12.52 -13.23 -14.44
N SER A 12 -12.89 -13.21 -15.71
CA SER A 12 -13.52 -14.35 -16.38
C SER A 12 -12.59 -15.56 -16.47
N PHE A 13 -11.28 -15.34 -16.68
CA PHE A 13 -10.30 -16.42 -16.65
C PHE A 13 -10.17 -17.02 -15.25
N LEU A 14 -10.13 -16.21 -14.20
CA LEU A 14 -10.08 -16.68 -12.82
C LEU A 14 -11.34 -17.49 -12.47
N GLN A 15 -12.51 -17.02 -12.87
CA GLN A 15 -13.75 -17.76 -12.73
C GLN A 15 -13.67 -19.12 -13.43
N TRP A 16 -13.20 -19.13 -14.67
CA TRP A 16 -13.05 -20.35 -15.44
C TRP A 16 -12.10 -21.35 -14.77
N THR A 17 -11.01 -20.89 -14.12
CA THR A 17 -10.11 -21.79 -13.36
C THR A 17 -10.82 -22.42 -12.17
N GLN A 18 -11.66 -21.68 -11.45
CA GLN A 18 -12.45 -22.20 -10.33
C GLN A 18 -13.50 -23.24 -10.78
N GLU A 19 -14.01 -23.11 -11.98
CA GLU A 19 -15.05 -23.99 -12.51
C GLU A 19 -14.49 -25.24 -13.19
N ASN A 20 -13.32 -25.15 -13.86
CA ASN A 20 -12.84 -26.17 -14.78
C ASN A 20 -11.53 -26.87 -14.38
N TRP A 21 -10.71 -26.25 -13.50
CA TRP A 21 -9.47 -26.92 -13.08
C TRP A 21 -9.76 -27.98 -12.02
N ILE A 22 -8.94 -29.02 -12.02
CA ILE A 22 -8.98 -30.09 -11.01
C ILE A 22 -8.32 -29.61 -9.71
N ASP A 23 -8.72 -30.22 -8.59
CA ASP A 23 -8.13 -29.91 -7.28
C ASP A 23 -6.64 -30.36 -7.21
N PRO A 24 -5.79 -29.60 -6.52
CA PRO A 24 -6.10 -28.35 -5.81
C PRO A 24 -6.25 -27.17 -6.79
N LYS A 25 -7.35 -26.42 -6.67
CA LYS A 25 -7.57 -25.21 -7.44
C LYS A 25 -6.64 -24.08 -6.97
N PRO A 26 -6.33 -23.11 -7.84
CA PRO A 26 -5.50 -21.97 -7.46
C PRO A 26 -6.22 -21.12 -6.41
N ILE A 27 -5.48 -20.71 -5.38
CA ILE A 27 -5.96 -19.85 -4.27
C ILE A 27 -5.18 -18.55 -4.17
N HIS A 28 -4.13 -18.39 -4.99
CA HIS A 28 -3.31 -17.19 -5.04
C HIS A 28 -3.29 -16.62 -6.44
N LEU A 29 -3.30 -15.29 -6.52
CA LEU A 29 -3.17 -14.51 -7.76
C LEU A 29 -2.05 -13.50 -7.60
N LEU A 30 -1.02 -13.59 -8.43
CA LEU A 30 -0.01 -12.55 -8.58
C LEU A 30 -0.25 -11.78 -9.89
N LEU A 31 -0.49 -10.49 -9.78
CA LEU A 31 -0.56 -9.57 -10.90
C LEU A 31 0.82 -8.92 -11.08
N LEU A 32 1.52 -9.32 -12.14
CA LEU A 32 2.85 -8.82 -12.43
C LEU A 32 2.78 -7.72 -13.50
N GLY A 33 2.83 -6.49 -13.06
CA GLY A 33 2.74 -5.32 -13.93
C GLY A 33 1.96 -4.17 -13.31
N ASP A 34 2.38 -2.94 -13.65
CA ASP A 34 1.73 -1.72 -13.19
C ASP A 34 0.33 -1.57 -13.78
N SER A 35 -0.51 -0.85 -13.05
CA SER A 35 -1.89 -0.59 -13.41
C SER A 35 -2.17 0.91 -13.44
N GLY A 36 -3.35 1.28 -13.92
CA GLY A 36 -3.78 2.66 -13.94
C GLY A 36 -5.24 2.82 -14.37
N TYR A 37 -5.68 4.05 -14.41
CA TYR A 37 -7.07 4.39 -14.70
C TYR A 37 -7.44 4.12 -16.17
N ASP A 38 -6.56 4.52 -17.11
CA ASP A 38 -6.84 4.45 -18.55
C ASP A 38 -6.35 3.15 -19.19
N TYR A 39 -6.92 2.01 -18.77
CA TYR A 39 -6.56 0.71 -19.34
C TYR A 39 -6.91 0.56 -20.83
N ARG A 40 -7.84 1.38 -21.32
CA ARG A 40 -8.21 1.42 -22.76
C ARG A 40 -7.27 2.27 -23.61
N ASN A 41 -6.35 2.99 -22.97
CA ASN A 41 -5.45 3.92 -23.64
C ASN A 41 -6.17 4.98 -24.49
N ILE A 42 -7.25 5.55 -23.94
CA ILE A 42 -8.06 6.58 -24.62
C ILE A 42 -7.26 7.88 -24.76
N SER A 43 -6.44 8.21 -23.75
CA SER A 43 -5.54 9.36 -23.77
C SER A 43 -4.36 9.21 -24.72
N GLY A 44 -4.00 7.98 -25.12
CA GLY A 44 -2.82 7.68 -25.91
C GLY A 44 -1.52 7.62 -25.09
N GLU A 45 -1.57 7.84 -23.78
CA GLU A 45 -0.39 7.92 -22.88
C GLU A 45 -0.34 6.79 -21.84
N SER A 46 -1.20 5.77 -21.98
CA SER A 46 -1.31 4.71 -20.97
C SER A 46 -0.11 3.76 -20.99
N SER A 47 0.60 3.68 -19.88
CA SER A 47 1.68 2.73 -19.62
C SER A 47 1.23 1.46 -18.88
N ILE A 48 -0.09 1.23 -18.78
CA ILE A 48 -0.66 0.11 -18.03
C ILE A 48 -0.23 -1.22 -18.65
N ILE A 49 0.30 -2.13 -17.82
CA ILE A 49 0.70 -3.47 -18.21
C ILE A 49 -0.41 -4.46 -17.88
N VAL A 50 -0.87 -4.49 -16.61
CA VAL A 50 -1.94 -5.37 -16.14
C VAL A 50 -3.08 -4.51 -15.59
N PRO A 51 -4.25 -4.46 -16.25
CA PRO A 51 -5.35 -3.61 -15.83
C PRO A 51 -5.96 -4.05 -14.49
N THR A 52 -6.62 -3.12 -13.80
CA THR A 52 -7.41 -3.35 -12.59
C THR A 52 -8.84 -2.87 -12.78
N ILE A 53 -9.75 -3.26 -11.87
CA ILE A 53 -11.12 -2.77 -11.87
C ILE A 53 -11.18 -1.45 -11.11
N GLN A 54 -11.82 -0.44 -11.73
CA GLN A 54 -12.12 0.82 -11.07
C GLN A 54 -13.45 0.68 -10.32
N VAL A 55 -13.41 0.91 -9.01
CA VAL A 55 -14.61 0.91 -8.18
C VAL A 55 -15.16 2.34 -8.10
N GLN A 56 -16.42 2.49 -8.50
CA GLN A 56 -17.11 3.76 -8.39
C GLN A 56 -17.64 3.94 -6.96
N SER A 57 -17.16 4.97 -6.29
CA SER A 57 -17.59 5.42 -4.97
C SER A 57 -17.60 6.94 -4.95
N TYR A 58 -17.65 7.57 -3.78
CA TYR A 58 -17.46 9.02 -3.65
C TYR A 58 -16.13 9.48 -4.28
N ILE A 59 -15.09 8.65 -4.13
CA ILE A 59 -13.84 8.76 -4.88
C ILE A 59 -13.65 7.44 -5.63
N SER A 60 -13.41 7.50 -6.95
CA SER A 60 -13.09 6.31 -7.72
C SER A 60 -11.70 5.80 -7.34
N TYR A 61 -11.56 4.50 -7.06
CA TYR A 61 -10.29 3.89 -6.71
C TYR A 61 -10.09 2.54 -7.43
N PRO A 62 -8.83 2.16 -7.72
CA PRO A 62 -8.53 0.85 -8.28
C PRO A 62 -8.63 -0.23 -7.20
N SER A 63 -9.14 -1.41 -7.58
CA SER A 63 -9.25 -2.56 -6.68
C SER A 63 -8.91 -3.85 -7.39
N ASP A 64 -7.79 -4.46 -7.01
CA ASP A 64 -7.41 -5.77 -7.50
C ASP A 64 -8.24 -6.90 -6.89
N ASP A 65 -8.75 -6.73 -5.68
CA ASP A 65 -9.67 -7.67 -5.06
C ASP A 65 -10.93 -7.91 -5.89
N ARG A 66 -11.37 -6.89 -6.64
CA ARG A 66 -12.52 -7.03 -7.54
C ARG A 66 -12.27 -7.97 -8.72
N LEU A 67 -11.01 -8.18 -9.10
CA LEU A 67 -10.66 -9.19 -10.11
C LEU A 67 -10.91 -10.60 -9.59
N SER A 68 -10.65 -10.83 -8.32
CA SER A 68 -10.76 -12.14 -7.65
C SER A 68 -12.06 -12.35 -6.89
N THR A 69 -12.91 -11.35 -6.76
CA THR A 69 -14.27 -11.46 -6.20
C THR A 69 -15.24 -11.97 -7.28
N ILE A 70 -15.42 -13.29 -7.38
CA ILE A 70 -16.13 -13.94 -8.49
C ILE A 70 -17.61 -14.18 -8.14
N TYR A 71 -17.87 -14.83 -7.00
CA TYR A 71 -19.21 -15.33 -6.68
C TYR A 71 -19.97 -14.52 -5.61
N GLY A 72 -19.30 -13.61 -4.92
CA GLY A 72 -19.95 -12.90 -3.83
C GLY A 72 -19.32 -11.55 -3.53
N THR A 73 -19.03 -11.32 -2.26
CA THR A 73 -18.40 -10.10 -1.75
C THR A 73 -16.98 -10.33 -1.20
N ILE A 74 -16.59 -11.59 -1.09
CA ILE A 74 -15.28 -12.01 -0.57
C ILE A 74 -14.45 -12.50 -1.77
N PRO A 75 -13.18 -12.09 -1.87
CA PRO A 75 -12.28 -12.61 -2.89
C PRO A 75 -12.03 -14.12 -2.74
N GLU A 76 -12.09 -14.86 -3.85
CA GLU A 76 -11.77 -16.29 -3.91
C GLU A 76 -10.25 -16.56 -3.96
N PHE A 77 -9.44 -15.52 -4.27
CA PHE A 77 -7.99 -15.62 -4.33
C PHE A 77 -7.36 -14.60 -3.38
N SER A 78 -6.29 -15.01 -2.71
CA SER A 78 -5.37 -14.06 -2.10
C SER A 78 -4.62 -13.35 -3.21
N THR A 79 -4.92 -12.07 -3.40
CA THR A 79 -4.43 -11.29 -4.54
C THR A 79 -3.30 -10.36 -4.12
N GLY A 80 -2.19 -10.41 -4.83
CA GLY A 80 -1.09 -9.47 -4.71
C GLY A 80 -0.71 -8.87 -6.07
N ARG A 81 -0.20 -7.65 -6.05
CA ARG A 81 0.34 -6.99 -7.24
C ARG A 81 1.78 -6.57 -7.02
N PHE A 82 2.63 -6.88 -8.00
CA PHE A 82 3.90 -6.21 -8.16
C PHE A 82 3.81 -5.21 -9.33
N PRO A 83 3.77 -3.89 -9.04
CA PRO A 83 3.50 -2.86 -10.03
C PRO A 83 4.74 -2.53 -10.87
N ALA A 84 5.34 -3.53 -11.49
CA ALA A 84 6.51 -3.35 -12.35
C ALA A 84 6.15 -2.64 -13.67
N LYS A 85 7.01 -1.73 -14.09
CA LYS A 85 6.95 -1.02 -15.38
C LYS A 85 7.97 -1.54 -16.38
N SER A 86 8.94 -2.33 -15.93
CA SER A 86 10.02 -2.88 -16.75
C SER A 86 10.47 -4.25 -16.25
N SER A 87 11.14 -5.00 -17.11
CA SER A 87 11.77 -6.27 -16.74
C SER A 87 12.83 -6.09 -15.66
N ASN A 88 13.61 -5.01 -15.70
CA ASN A 88 14.62 -4.71 -14.66
C ASN A 88 13.99 -4.56 -13.28
N GLU A 89 12.80 -3.98 -13.17
CA GLU A 89 12.09 -3.89 -11.88
C GLU A 89 11.64 -5.27 -11.39
N VAL A 90 11.22 -6.16 -12.32
CA VAL A 90 10.88 -7.56 -12.00
C VAL A 90 12.12 -8.30 -11.50
N ASP A 91 13.25 -8.17 -12.19
CA ASP A 91 14.50 -8.81 -11.82
C ASP A 91 14.96 -8.35 -10.43
N ASN A 92 15.00 -7.04 -10.19
CA ASN A 92 15.35 -6.47 -8.89
C ASN A 92 14.43 -6.95 -7.74
N PHE A 93 13.14 -7.08 -8.01
CA PHE A 93 12.18 -7.58 -7.02
C PHE A 93 12.42 -9.07 -6.73
N THR A 94 12.63 -9.85 -7.80
CA THR A 94 12.92 -11.28 -7.68
C THR A 94 14.21 -11.53 -6.89
N GLU A 95 15.26 -10.77 -7.19
CA GLU A 95 16.53 -10.85 -6.45
C GLU A 95 16.35 -10.54 -4.96
N LYS A 96 15.54 -9.53 -4.60
CA LYS A 96 15.23 -9.21 -3.20
C LYS A 96 14.51 -10.37 -2.49
N ILE A 97 13.54 -11.00 -3.15
CA ILE A 97 12.83 -12.16 -2.59
C ILE A 97 13.79 -13.34 -2.39
N LEU A 98 14.57 -13.68 -3.43
CA LEU A 98 15.54 -14.77 -3.36
C LEU A 98 16.60 -14.52 -2.29
N PHE A 99 17.09 -13.28 -2.16
CA PHE A 99 18.01 -12.90 -1.10
C PHE A 99 17.40 -13.09 0.29
N LEU A 100 16.14 -12.66 0.47
CA LEU A 100 15.44 -12.77 1.75
C LEU A 100 15.20 -14.25 2.14
N GLU A 101 14.83 -15.08 1.15
CA GLU A 101 14.53 -16.49 1.38
C GLU A 101 15.80 -17.34 1.57
N SER A 102 16.86 -17.07 0.80
CA SER A 102 18.12 -17.81 0.86
C SER A 102 19.03 -17.38 2.00
N ASN A 103 18.83 -16.21 2.56
CA ASN A 103 19.65 -15.64 3.63
C ASN A 103 18.82 -15.44 4.90
N PRO A 104 18.63 -16.51 5.71
CA PRO A 104 17.84 -16.43 6.93
C PRO A 104 18.60 -15.63 8.00
N ASN A 105 18.70 -14.34 7.80
CA ASN A 105 19.27 -13.43 8.79
C ASN A 105 18.31 -13.40 9.99
N PHE A 106 18.67 -14.19 11.02
CA PHE A 106 17.92 -14.22 12.26
C PHE A 106 18.26 -12.94 13.04
N GLY A 107 17.28 -12.06 13.18
CA GLY A 107 17.44 -10.81 13.91
C GLY A 107 16.14 -10.40 14.58
N PHE A 108 16.23 -9.57 15.62
CA PHE A 108 15.07 -9.02 16.33
C PHE A 108 14.10 -8.26 15.40
N TRP A 109 14.57 -7.79 14.25
CA TRP A 109 13.75 -7.12 13.26
C TRP A 109 12.58 -7.98 12.75
N LYS A 110 12.71 -9.33 12.79
CA LYS A 110 11.63 -10.25 12.39
C LYS A 110 10.47 -10.29 13.39
N GLN A 111 10.72 -9.83 14.61
CA GLN A 111 9.72 -9.75 15.68
C GLN A 111 9.29 -8.30 15.95
N LYS A 112 9.58 -7.39 15.03
CA LYS A 112 9.27 -5.97 15.17
C LYS A 112 8.25 -5.54 14.12
N VAL A 113 7.25 -4.80 14.56
CA VAL A 113 6.26 -4.12 13.71
C VAL A 113 6.35 -2.63 13.97
N THR A 114 6.44 -1.83 12.91
CA THR A 114 6.42 -0.38 13.02
C THR A 114 5.06 0.15 12.55
N LEU A 115 4.34 0.79 13.47
CA LEU A 115 3.07 1.43 13.22
C LEU A 115 3.26 2.93 13.05
N ILE A 116 2.79 3.45 11.94
CA ILE A 116 2.92 4.86 11.59
C ILE A 116 1.53 5.44 11.44
N ALA A 117 1.26 6.55 12.11
CA ALA A 117 0.00 7.27 11.97
C ALA A 117 0.27 8.74 11.61
N ASP A 118 -0.37 9.16 10.53
CA ASP A 118 -0.44 10.56 10.11
C ASP A 118 -1.15 11.40 11.17
N ASP A 119 -0.86 12.70 11.22
CA ASP A 119 -1.63 13.61 12.05
C ASP A 119 -2.88 14.12 11.29
N ALA A 120 -3.63 15.00 11.91
CA ALA A 120 -4.76 15.62 11.27
C ALA A 120 -4.31 16.54 10.14
N ALA A 121 -4.95 16.42 9.01
CA ALA A 121 -5.08 17.58 8.14
C ALA A 121 -5.57 18.76 9.00
N ARG A 122 -4.97 19.95 8.84
CA ARG A 122 -5.26 21.17 9.60
C ARG A 122 -6.75 21.28 9.87
N PRO A 123 -7.18 21.65 11.08
CA PRO A 123 -8.60 21.84 11.38
C PRO A 123 -9.14 22.88 10.40
N GLU A 124 -9.98 22.46 9.46
CA GLU A 124 -10.72 23.40 8.64
C GLU A 124 -11.67 24.17 9.54
N PRO A 125 -11.69 25.50 9.49
CA PRO A 125 -12.53 26.33 10.36
C PRO A 125 -14.02 25.98 10.29
N ASN A 126 -14.45 25.32 9.21
CA ASN A 126 -15.86 25.01 8.90
C ASN A 126 -16.32 23.61 9.34
N HIS A 127 -15.45 22.77 9.90
CA HIS A 127 -15.81 21.42 10.34
C HIS A 127 -15.83 21.26 11.86
N GLY A 128 -16.15 22.31 12.60
CA GLY A 128 -16.38 22.26 14.03
C GLY A 128 -15.16 21.98 14.89
N GLY A 129 -13.95 22.21 14.35
CA GLY A 129 -12.70 22.07 15.11
C GLY A 129 -12.34 20.63 15.53
N ILE A 130 -12.98 19.63 14.95
CA ILE A 130 -12.64 18.23 15.21
C ILE A 130 -11.35 17.91 14.43
N ALA A 131 -10.26 17.74 15.18
CA ALA A 131 -8.99 17.26 14.63
C ALA A 131 -9.20 15.82 14.09
N THR A 132 -9.32 15.70 12.78
CA THR A 132 -9.60 14.42 12.10
C THR A 132 -8.46 13.41 12.22
N GLY A 133 -7.22 13.85 12.47
CA GLY A 133 -6.04 12.98 12.53
C GLY A 133 -5.91 12.16 13.80
N LYS A 134 -6.64 12.50 14.84
CA LYS A 134 -6.75 11.60 15.98
C LYS A 134 -7.30 10.23 15.61
N SER A 135 -8.07 10.14 14.52
CA SER A 135 -8.59 8.87 14.00
C SER A 135 -7.49 7.95 13.49
N HIS A 136 -6.45 8.46 12.83
CA HIS A 136 -5.33 7.66 12.33
C HIS A 136 -4.57 7.02 13.49
N THR A 137 -4.24 7.80 14.52
CA THR A 137 -3.60 7.31 15.74
C THR A 137 -4.47 6.28 16.47
N LEU A 138 -5.77 6.54 16.64
CA LEU A 138 -6.69 5.59 17.30
C LEU A 138 -6.83 4.28 16.52
N ASN A 139 -6.90 4.33 15.19
CA ASN A 139 -6.92 3.13 14.37
C ASN A 139 -5.61 2.36 14.47
N SER A 140 -4.48 3.05 14.51
CA SER A 140 -3.16 2.45 14.72
C SER A 140 -3.05 1.80 16.11
N GLU A 141 -3.57 2.44 17.16
CA GLU A 141 -3.67 1.87 18.50
C GLU A 141 -4.56 0.61 18.55
N SER A 142 -5.66 0.62 17.78
CA SER A 142 -6.51 -0.57 17.65
C SER A 142 -5.74 -1.74 17.04
N LEU A 143 -4.91 -1.48 16.03
CA LEU A 143 -4.00 -2.51 15.48
C LEU A 143 -2.97 -2.95 16.51
N ALA A 144 -2.34 -2.01 17.23
CA ALA A 144 -1.37 -2.34 18.28
C ALA A 144 -1.95 -3.29 19.33
N SER A 145 -3.23 -3.12 19.68
CA SER A 145 -3.90 -3.91 20.71
C SER A 145 -4.10 -5.39 20.35
N ILE A 146 -4.10 -5.74 19.07
CA ILE A 146 -4.28 -7.12 18.58
C ILE A 146 -2.96 -7.81 18.23
N ILE A 147 -1.84 -7.08 18.24
CA ILE A 147 -0.52 -7.65 17.99
C ILE A 147 -0.12 -8.51 19.21
N PRO A 148 0.34 -9.76 18.99
CA PRO A 148 0.76 -10.62 20.08
C PRO A 148 1.87 -10.00 20.94
N PRO A 149 1.88 -10.19 22.26
CA PRO A 149 2.85 -9.56 23.17
C PRO A 149 4.32 -9.91 22.92
N MET A 150 4.58 -10.99 22.17
CA MET A 150 5.94 -11.41 21.79
C MET A 150 6.51 -10.60 20.62
N ILE A 151 5.70 -9.78 19.97
CA ILE A 151 6.09 -8.90 18.87
C ILE A 151 6.35 -7.51 19.45
N ASP A 152 7.52 -6.98 19.16
CA ASP A 152 7.88 -5.61 19.51
C ASP A 152 7.15 -4.62 18.59
N VAL A 153 6.49 -3.63 19.18
CA VAL A 153 5.71 -2.63 18.44
C VAL A 153 6.33 -1.26 18.61
N GLU A 154 6.96 -0.78 17.55
CA GLU A 154 7.43 0.60 17.47
C GLU A 154 6.31 1.49 16.91
N LYS A 155 6.09 2.64 17.54
CA LYS A 155 5.04 3.59 17.15
C LYS A 155 5.67 4.91 16.72
N ILE A 156 5.32 5.36 15.52
CA ILE A 156 5.72 6.65 14.96
C ILE A 156 4.45 7.42 14.64
N TYR A 157 3.90 8.09 15.64
CA TYR A 157 2.68 8.87 15.49
C TYR A 157 3.03 10.33 15.26
N MET A 158 2.71 10.85 14.11
CA MET A 158 3.11 12.20 13.69
C MET A 158 2.57 13.29 14.62
N LEU A 159 1.48 13.02 15.34
CA LEU A 159 0.96 13.93 16.40
C LEU A 159 1.98 14.20 17.52
N GLU A 160 2.91 13.31 17.78
CA GLU A 160 3.90 13.42 18.87
C GLU A 160 5.15 14.21 18.47
N TYR A 161 5.30 14.51 17.17
CA TYR A 161 6.47 15.18 16.63
C TYR A 161 6.21 16.67 16.38
N PRO A 162 7.17 17.56 16.71
CA PRO A 162 7.01 18.99 16.52
C PRO A 162 6.96 19.36 15.04
N GLU A 163 6.17 20.38 14.72
CA GLU A 163 6.11 20.98 13.39
C GLU A 163 7.22 21.99 13.22
N VAL A 164 7.84 21.97 12.03
CA VAL A 164 8.82 22.97 11.59
C VAL A 164 8.30 23.65 10.35
N SER A 165 8.36 24.96 10.29
CA SER A 165 7.95 25.73 9.11
C SER A 165 8.88 25.46 7.93
N ASP A 166 8.29 25.09 6.79
CA ASP A 166 9.00 24.90 5.52
C ASP A 166 8.15 25.47 4.38
N ALA A 167 8.65 26.51 3.73
CA ALA A 167 7.97 27.15 2.60
C ALA A 167 7.81 26.21 1.39
N SER A 168 8.63 25.15 1.28
CA SER A 168 8.61 24.16 0.18
C SER A 168 7.58 23.04 0.39
N ALA A 169 6.99 22.91 1.58
CA ALA A 169 6.12 21.80 1.98
C ALA A 169 4.80 22.30 2.58
N TYR A 170 4.02 23.06 1.82
CA TYR A 170 2.72 23.60 2.27
C TYR A 170 2.76 24.31 3.65
N GLY A 171 3.97 24.72 4.05
CA GLY A 171 4.23 25.48 5.26
C GLY A 171 4.73 24.72 6.48
N VAL A 172 4.64 23.39 6.53
CA VAL A 172 5.12 22.58 7.69
C VAL A 172 5.68 21.23 7.26
N VAL A 173 6.69 20.78 8.02
CA VAL A 173 7.28 19.43 7.95
C VAL A 173 7.51 18.93 9.37
N LYS A 174 7.74 17.62 9.52
CA LYS A 174 8.08 16.97 10.80
C LYS A 174 9.36 16.15 10.65
N PRO A 175 10.53 16.81 10.63
CA PRO A 175 11.80 16.17 10.36
C PRO A 175 12.15 15.07 11.37
N ASP A 176 11.79 15.23 12.64
CA ASP A 176 12.04 14.24 13.68
C ASP A 176 11.23 12.94 13.45
N ALA A 177 10.02 13.05 12.89
CA ALA A 177 9.23 11.88 12.49
C ALA A 177 9.87 11.16 11.31
N THR A 178 10.40 11.91 10.34
CA THR A 178 11.16 11.37 9.20
C THR A 178 12.42 10.66 9.67
N GLU A 179 13.17 11.25 10.60
CA GLU A 179 14.36 10.64 11.20
C GLU A 179 13.99 9.35 11.93
N ALA A 180 12.93 9.34 12.74
CA ALA A 180 12.43 8.16 13.44
C ALA A 180 12.08 7.03 12.44
N LEU A 181 11.42 7.36 11.32
CA LEU A 181 11.13 6.39 10.26
C LEU A 181 12.41 5.78 9.69
N PHE A 182 13.38 6.60 9.29
CA PHE A 182 14.64 6.09 8.71
C PHE A 182 15.45 5.30 9.72
N LYS A 183 15.43 5.67 11.00
CA LYS A 183 16.06 4.91 12.08
C LYS A 183 15.38 3.55 12.25
N SER A 184 14.05 3.49 12.22
CA SER A 184 13.30 2.23 12.26
C SER A 184 13.67 1.32 11.09
N LEU A 185 13.72 1.86 9.86
CA LEU A 185 14.12 1.14 8.66
C LEU A 185 15.55 0.60 8.76
N SER A 186 16.49 1.42 9.25
CA SER A 186 17.91 1.05 9.39
C SER A 186 18.11 -0.03 10.44
N ASN A 187 17.33 -0.02 11.52
CA ASN A 187 17.35 -1.05 12.55
C ASN A 187 16.66 -2.34 12.12
N GLY A 188 15.84 -2.26 11.09
CA GLY A 188 15.01 -3.34 10.57
C GLY A 188 13.69 -3.49 11.28
N THR A 189 12.67 -3.82 10.51
CA THR A 189 11.31 -4.14 10.94
C THR A 189 10.69 -5.12 9.96
N SER A 190 9.88 -6.06 10.43
CA SER A 190 9.26 -7.07 9.57
C SER A 190 8.04 -6.53 8.82
N ILE A 191 7.32 -5.64 9.45
CA ILE A 191 6.09 -5.04 8.90
C ILE A 191 6.10 -3.54 9.22
N ILE A 192 5.76 -2.75 8.22
CA ILE A 192 5.43 -1.35 8.39
C ILE A 192 3.95 -1.18 8.01
N ASN A 193 3.18 -0.62 8.92
CA ASN A 193 1.80 -0.23 8.65
C ASN A 193 1.68 1.29 8.75
N TYR A 194 1.20 1.92 7.70
CA TYR A 194 0.94 3.35 7.64
C TYR A 194 -0.56 3.60 7.51
N ILE A 195 -1.09 4.45 8.38
CA ILE A 195 -2.47 4.94 8.32
C ILE A 195 -2.44 6.46 8.21
N GLY A 196 -2.87 6.98 7.08
CA GLY A 196 -2.83 8.42 6.83
C GLY A 196 -3.05 8.79 5.38
N HIS A 197 -2.80 10.04 5.06
CA HIS A 197 -2.91 10.58 3.72
C HIS A 197 -1.65 10.32 2.90
N GLY A 198 -1.81 10.26 1.59
CA GLY A 198 -0.69 10.09 0.68
C GLY A 198 -1.01 10.63 -0.71
N SER A 199 0.04 10.78 -1.51
CA SER A 199 -0.04 11.09 -2.92
C SER A 199 0.81 10.12 -3.73
N SER A 200 0.90 10.34 -5.04
CA SER A 200 1.77 9.53 -5.91
C SER A 200 3.27 9.63 -5.59
N SER A 201 3.68 10.60 -4.79
CA SER A 201 5.09 10.90 -4.51
C SER A 201 5.43 11.04 -3.03
N GLN A 202 4.45 11.04 -2.12
CA GLN A 202 4.72 11.26 -0.70
C GLN A 202 3.71 10.59 0.22
N LEU A 203 4.15 10.26 1.44
CA LEU A 203 3.33 9.91 2.59
C LEU A 203 3.22 11.13 3.49
N ALA A 204 2.03 11.40 4.00
CA ALA A 204 1.63 12.57 4.76
C ALA A 204 1.80 13.91 4.01
N GLN A 205 1.09 14.93 4.46
CA GLN A 205 1.20 16.28 3.93
C GLN A 205 2.56 16.89 4.28
N GLU A 206 3.10 16.56 5.45
CA GLU A 206 4.37 16.99 6.02
C GLU A 206 5.59 16.27 5.42
N LYS A 207 5.40 15.52 4.32
CA LYS A 207 6.46 14.79 3.60
C LYS A 207 7.24 13.82 4.50
N LEU A 208 6.54 13.01 5.28
CA LEU A 208 7.16 11.98 6.12
C LEU A 208 8.13 11.10 5.31
N LEU A 209 7.72 10.72 4.12
CA LEU A 209 8.54 10.04 3.11
C LEU A 209 8.14 10.59 1.75
N TYR A 210 9.09 10.98 0.92
CA TYR A 210 8.79 11.42 -0.43
C TYR A 210 9.84 10.99 -1.45
N LEU A 211 9.39 10.85 -2.71
CA LEU A 211 10.26 10.54 -3.83
C LEU A 211 10.82 11.86 -4.40
N ASN A 212 12.13 12.04 -4.29
CA ASN A 212 12.83 13.07 -5.01
C ASN A 212 12.95 12.63 -6.48
N ARG A 213 12.26 13.32 -7.38
CA ARG A 213 12.33 13.07 -8.83
C ARG A 213 13.47 13.85 -9.45
#